data_d5db5af8a3b542ce08e45624f78c79e6
#
_entry.id   d5db5af8a3b542ce08e45624f78c79e6
#
_cell.length_a   1.000
_cell.length_b   1.000
_cell.length_c   1.000
_cell.angle_alpha   90.00
_cell.angle_beta   90.00
_cell.angle_gamma   90.00
#
_symmetry.space_group_name_H-M   'P 1'
#
loop_
_entity.id
_entity.type
_entity.pdbx_description
1 polymer ?
#
loop_
_entity_poly.entity_id
_entity_poly.type
_entity_poly.pdbx_seq_one_letter_code
_entity_poly.pdbx_strand_id
1 'polypeptide(L)'
;MQTPASHSSEPPITRRAAISTALAGAGGAAAFAGGMAGLEARAQQTATQAVVQGAAKPYNMKKSINQWAFPYPDKMSLEQCLRLAKTAGFDGIELNYDLDNDLSPKSGTKEFTAIRKLADQIGIAISGICSFLFWPYPLTSNDPQKRARGMELAGKMTQAAHDLGVENLLVVPGAVHIPWRTDYEPVPNDVCDRRAREAIKKLLPQAEKLGVSMNIENIFFNGYLMTPGEMIDFVDSFRSERLRVHFDTGNIMMFQFPEHWISILGKRIKNVHLKEFTKKGTDYSLESFRPLLDGTTNWPAVLTAFDQTGYRGYLTFEYFHPYPHFPEALIYQTSDSLDRMLGRK
;
A
#
# COMPACT_ATOMS: atom_id res chain seq x y z
N MET A 1 -25.69 55.08 -27.21
CA MET A 1 -25.17 55.69 -25.96
C MET A 1 -25.56 54.78 -24.79
N GLN A 2 -24.67 53.92 -24.38
CA GLN A 2 -24.76 53.20 -23.11
C GLN A 2 -23.31 53.08 -22.59
N THR A 3 -23.08 53.62 -21.43
CA THR A 3 -21.81 53.64 -20.69
C THR A 3 -21.55 52.29 -20.06
N PRO A 4 -20.31 51.78 -20.03
CA PRO A 4 -19.99 50.54 -19.33
C PRO A 4 -19.79 50.76 -17.82
N ALA A 5 -20.30 49.83 -17.02
CA ALA A 5 -20.16 49.78 -15.58
C ALA A 5 -18.71 49.51 -15.18
N SER A 6 -18.24 50.27 -14.20
CA SER A 6 -16.93 50.11 -13.54
C SER A 6 -16.92 48.91 -12.62
N HIS A 7 -16.07 47.94 -12.92
CA HIS A 7 -15.69 46.88 -11.96
C HIS A 7 -14.65 47.46 -10.97
N SER A 8 -15.02 47.57 -9.71
CA SER A 8 -14.08 47.81 -8.62
C SER A 8 -13.34 46.53 -8.32
N SER A 9 -12.03 46.47 -8.62
CA SER A 9 -11.14 45.39 -8.24
C SER A 9 -10.72 45.57 -6.77
N GLU A 10 -11.11 44.64 -5.89
CA GLU A 10 -10.54 44.56 -4.55
C GLU A 10 -9.06 44.14 -4.61
N PRO A 11 -8.17 44.72 -3.81
CA PRO A 11 -6.76 44.37 -3.80
C PRO A 11 -6.55 42.98 -3.13
N PRO A 12 -5.55 42.19 -3.52
CA PRO A 12 -5.29 40.87 -2.94
C PRO A 12 -4.87 40.98 -1.48
N ILE A 13 -5.51 40.18 -0.62
CA ILE A 13 -5.18 40.06 0.80
C ILE A 13 -3.80 39.43 0.96
N THR A 14 -2.82 40.19 1.43
CA THR A 14 -1.49 39.66 1.72
C THR A 14 -1.44 39.00 3.10
N ARG A 15 -0.57 37.98 3.27
CA ARG A 15 -0.36 37.28 4.54
C ARG A 15 -0.16 38.19 5.77
N ARG A 16 0.39 39.37 5.58
CA ARG A 16 0.58 40.37 6.66
C ARG A 16 -0.73 41.04 7.10
N ALA A 17 -1.70 41.23 6.21
CA ALA A 17 -2.98 41.83 6.53
C ALA A 17 -3.87 40.87 7.37
N ALA A 18 -3.80 39.56 7.10
CA ALA A 18 -4.54 38.55 7.86
C ALA A 18 -4.09 38.42 9.32
N ILE A 19 -2.82 38.70 9.60
CA ILE A 19 -2.26 38.63 10.99
C ILE A 19 -2.59 39.90 11.78
N SER A 20 -2.72 41.05 11.15
CA SER A 20 -3.02 42.33 11.83
C SER A 20 -4.48 42.45 12.25
N THR A 21 -5.41 41.82 11.58
CA THR A 21 -6.86 41.88 11.90
C THR A 21 -7.24 40.99 13.09
N ALA A 22 -6.42 40.00 13.41
CA ALA A 22 -6.62 39.11 14.57
C ALA A 22 -6.16 39.72 15.92
N LEU A 23 -5.44 40.84 15.90
CA LEU A 23 -4.85 41.47 17.10
C LEU A 23 -5.66 42.67 17.65
N ALA A 24 -6.68 43.13 16.94
CA ALA A 24 -7.48 44.31 17.36
C ALA A 24 -8.74 44.01 18.19
N GLY A 25 -8.99 42.76 18.57
CA GLY A 25 -10.19 42.31 19.32
C GLY A 25 -9.91 41.85 20.75
N ALA A 26 -8.73 42.10 21.32
CA ALA A 26 -8.33 41.54 22.61
C ALA A 26 -8.39 42.57 23.78
N GLY A 27 -9.57 42.91 24.19
CA GLY A 27 -9.85 43.66 25.44
C GLY A 27 -10.70 42.89 26.43
N GLY A 28 -10.52 41.56 26.60
CA GLY A 28 -11.34 40.77 27.51
C GLY A 28 -10.90 39.31 27.76
N ALA A 29 -9.80 38.87 27.23
CA ALA A 29 -9.41 37.46 27.22
C ALA A 29 -8.09 37.10 27.93
N ALA A 30 -7.60 37.94 28.83
CA ALA A 30 -6.34 37.68 29.54
C ALA A 30 -6.38 36.50 30.55
N ALA A 31 -7.55 36.05 30.96
CA ALA A 31 -7.71 34.92 31.89
C ALA A 31 -7.85 33.55 31.22
N PHE A 32 -8.20 33.50 29.90
CA PHE A 32 -8.33 32.23 29.17
C PHE A 32 -7.08 31.82 28.40
N ALA A 33 -6.24 32.77 28.00
CA ALA A 33 -5.03 32.49 27.21
C ALA A 33 -3.94 31.78 28.05
N GLY A 34 -3.87 32.02 29.36
CA GLY A 34 -2.94 31.32 30.26
C GLY A 34 -3.25 29.82 30.44
N GLY A 35 -4.51 29.42 30.33
CA GLY A 35 -4.96 28.04 30.46
C GLY A 35 -4.67 27.20 29.21
N MET A 36 -4.84 27.79 28.02
CA MET A 36 -4.63 27.07 26.74
C MET A 36 -3.17 26.87 26.42
N ALA A 37 -2.32 27.90 26.63
CA ALA A 37 -0.88 27.77 26.44
C ALA A 37 -0.25 26.74 27.41
N GLY A 38 -0.79 26.63 28.63
CA GLY A 38 -0.37 25.62 29.60
C GLY A 38 -0.79 24.20 29.23
N LEU A 39 -1.94 24.05 28.56
CA LEU A 39 -2.42 22.75 28.07
C LEU A 39 -1.67 22.28 26.81
N GLU A 40 -1.34 23.18 25.88
CA GLU A 40 -0.53 22.85 24.70
C GLU A 40 0.93 22.55 25.07
N ALA A 41 1.53 23.31 26.00
CA ALA A 41 2.86 23.04 26.51
C ALA A 41 2.92 21.72 27.30
N ARG A 42 1.88 21.38 28.06
CA ARG A 42 1.78 20.09 28.75
C ARG A 42 1.55 18.93 27.77
N ALA A 43 0.73 19.11 26.72
CA ALA A 43 0.52 18.10 25.68
C ALA A 43 1.80 17.86 24.87
N GLN A 44 2.56 18.92 24.54
CA GLN A 44 3.86 18.80 23.90
C GLN A 44 4.93 18.19 24.80
N GLN A 45 4.97 18.55 26.10
CA GLN A 45 5.88 17.92 27.06
C GLN A 45 5.56 16.46 27.32
N THR A 46 4.27 16.08 27.41
CA THR A 46 3.87 14.67 27.52
C THR A 46 4.16 13.87 26.25
N ALA A 47 4.00 14.46 25.07
CA ALA A 47 4.37 13.84 23.81
C ALA A 47 5.89 13.68 23.69
N THR A 48 6.67 14.69 24.10
CA THR A 48 8.14 14.65 24.08
C THR A 48 8.69 13.70 25.16
N GLN A 49 8.07 13.63 26.34
CA GLN A 49 8.43 12.68 27.39
C GLN A 49 8.05 11.23 27.05
N ALA A 50 6.97 11.00 26.31
CA ALA A 50 6.60 9.67 25.83
C ALA A 50 7.61 9.10 24.80
N VAL A 51 8.32 9.97 24.09
CA VAL A 51 9.39 9.59 23.14
C VAL A 51 10.71 9.20 23.87
N VAL A 52 10.87 9.60 25.13
CA VAL A 52 12.13 9.38 25.90
C VAL A 52 11.97 8.30 27.00
N GLN A 53 10.77 7.88 27.33
CA GLN A 53 10.54 6.90 28.42
C GLN A 53 10.02 5.57 27.91
N GLY A 54 10.90 4.59 27.93
CA GLY A 54 10.61 3.18 27.81
C GLY A 54 11.01 2.60 26.47
N ALA A 55 11.84 1.58 26.45
CA ALA A 55 11.98 0.70 25.28
C ALA A 55 10.58 0.24 24.87
N ALA A 56 10.06 0.76 23.77
CA ALA A 56 8.76 0.39 23.27
C ALA A 56 8.73 -1.13 23.12
N LYS A 57 7.66 -1.79 23.60
CA LYS A 57 7.49 -3.22 23.42
C LYS A 57 7.61 -3.53 21.92
N PRO A 58 8.49 -4.45 21.53
CA PRO A 58 8.65 -4.77 20.11
C PRO A 58 7.34 -5.24 19.51
N TYR A 59 7.01 -4.72 18.34
CA TYR A 59 5.87 -5.23 17.57
C TYR A 59 6.19 -6.61 16.98
N ASN A 60 5.27 -7.54 17.11
CA ASN A 60 5.45 -8.92 16.64
C ASN A 60 4.89 -9.11 15.21
N MET A 61 5.37 -8.29 14.28
CA MET A 61 5.09 -8.39 12.86
C MET A 61 6.38 -8.72 12.11
N LYS A 62 6.27 -9.37 10.96
CA LYS A 62 7.42 -9.78 10.13
C LYS A 62 7.73 -8.71 9.12
N LYS A 63 9.01 -8.43 8.85
CA LYS A 63 9.42 -7.51 7.80
C LYS A 63 9.66 -8.23 6.48
N SER A 64 9.13 -7.68 5.40
CA SER A 64 9.28 -8.18 4.05
C SER A 64 9.55 -7.05 3.07
N ILE A 65 9.98 -7.39 1.87
CA ILE A 65 10.23 -6.43 0.80
C ILE A 65 9.69 -6.99 -0.51
N ASN A 66 9.08 -6.11 -1.32
CA ASN A 66 8.62 -6.47 -2.64
C ASN A 66 9.76 -6.46 -3.66
N GLN A 67 9.73 -7.36 -4.61
CA GLN A 67 10.79 -7.56 -5.62
C GLN A 67 10.97 -6.34 -6.54
N TRP A 68 9.97 -5.45 -6.70
CA TRP A 68 10.13 -4.21 -7.47
C TRP A 68 11.15 -3.24 -6.88
N ALA A 69 11.52 -3.37 -5.61
CA ALA A 69 12.58 -2.57 -5.01
C ALA A 69 13.99 -2.95 -5.51
N PHE A 70 14.12 -4.08 -6.20
CA PHE A 70 15.37 -4.58 -6.76
C PHE A 70 15.45 -4.27 -8.26
N PRO A 71 16.66 -4.13 -8.84
CA PRO A 71 16.84 -3.96 -10.28
C PRO A 71 16.71 -5.30 -11.03
N TYR A 72 15.66 -6.03 -10.74
CA TYR A 72 15.30 -7.32 -11.32
C TYR A 72 14.36 -7.12 -12.53
N PRO A 73 14.46 -7.91 -13.59
CA PRO A 73 15.50 -8.95 -13.83
C PRO A 73 16.78 -8.42 -14.50
N ASP A 74 16.81 -7.14 -14.89
CA ASP A 74 17.82 -6.59 -15.81
C ASP A 74 19.26 -6.62 -15.27
N LYS A 75 19.43 -6.35 -13.98
CA LYS A 75 20.75 -6.23 -13.34
C LYS A 75 20.96 -7.21 -12.18
N MET A 76 19.93 -7.93 -11.79
CA MET A 76 19.95 -8.83 -10.65
C MET A 76 19.06 -10.05 -10.92
N SER A 77 19.58 -11.26 -10.73
CA SER A 77 18.80 -12.48 -10.82
C SER A 77 17.88 -12.67 -9.62
N LEU A 78 16.87 -13.55 -9.73
CA LEU A 78 15.99 -13.90 -8.61
C LEU A 78 16.79 -14.41 -7.40
N GLU A 79 17.79 -15.28 -7.60
CA GLU A 79 18.64 -15.77 -6.52
C GLU A 79 19.38 -14.64 -5.82
N GLN A 80 19.92 -13.67 -6.56
CA GLN A 80 20.59 -12.51 -5.98
C GLN A 80 19.63 -11.65 -5.17
N CYS A 81 18.38 -11.46 -5.62
CA CYS A 81 17.35 -10.76 -4.86
C CYS A 81 17.05 -11.46 -3.53
N LEU A 82 16.84 -12.78 -3.56
CA LEU A 82 16.59 -13.60 -2.36
C LEU A 82 17.76 -13.50 -1.36
N ARG A 83 19.00 -13.65 -1.83
CA ARG A 83 20.19 -13.57 -0.99
C ARG A 83 20.39 -12.17 -0.40
N LEU A 84 20.18 -11.11 -1.20
CA LEU A 84 20.30 -9.73 -0.72
C LEU A 84 19.23 -9.41 0.32
N ALA A 85 17.97 -9.79 0.10
CA ALA A 85 16.90 -9.62 1.08
C ALA A 85 17.25 -10.34 2.40
N LYS A 86 17.74 -11.59 2.32
CA LYS A 86 18.18 -12.34 3.51
C LYS A 86 19.34 -11.66 4.23
N THR A 87 20.36 -11.26 3.50
CA THR A 87 21.57 -10.61 4.05
C THR A 87 21.23 -9.26 4.69
N ALA A 88 20.30 -8.51 4.10
CA ALA A 88 19.78 -7.26 4.68
C ALA A 88 18.92 -7.51 5.94
N GLY A 89 18.56 -8.76 6.24
CA GLY A 89 17.86 -9.15 7.46
C GLY A 89 16.33 -9.14 7.34
N PHE A 90 15.76 -9.23 6.13
CA PHE A 90 14.31 -9.42 5.96
C PHE A 90 13.88 -10.84 6.39
N ASP A 91 12.68 -10.94 6.95
CA ASP A 91 12.02 -12.21 7.28
C ASP A 91 11.44 -12.87 6.01
N GLY A 92 11.06 -12.07 5.01
CA GLY A 92 10.48 -12.52 3.75
C GLY A 92 10.71 -11.59 2.57
N ILE A 93 10.38 -12.09 1.39
CA ILE A 93 10.34 -11.34 0.13
C ILE A 93 9.04 -11.67 -0.61
N GLU A 94 8.38 -10.67 -1.19
CA GLU A 94 7.24 -10.86 -2.07
C GLU A 94 7.71 -10.87 -3.51
N LEU A 95 7.30 -11.89 -4.27
CA LEU A 95 7.75 -12.11 -5.64
C LEU A 95 6.76 -11.58 -6.65
N ASN A 96 7.27 -11.12 -7.79
CA ASN A 96 6.48 -10.58 -8.88
C ASN A 96 6.25 -11.63 -9.97
N TYR A 97 4.97 -11.86 -10.29
CA TYR A 97 4.57 -12.66 -11.45
C TYR A 97 4.40 -11.75 -12.68
N ASP A 98 5.08 -12.05 -13.77
CA ASP A 98 5.01 -11.28 -15.01
C ASP A 98 5.02 -12.21 -16.24
N LEU A 99 4.98 -11.66 -17.47
CA LEU A 99 4.92 -12.45 -18.70
C LEU A 99 6.24 -13.13 -19.03
N ASP A 100 7.37 -12.54 -18.65
CA ASP A 100 8.72 -12.91 -19.13
C ASP A 100 9.80 -12.97 -18.02
N ASN A 101 9.42 -13.26 -16.77
CA ASN A 101 10.37 -13.45 -15.66
C ASN A 101 10.35 -14.91 -15.13
N ASP A 102 11.04 -15.16 -14.01
CA ASP A 102 11.10 -16.49 -13.38
C ASP A 102 9.72 -17.01 -12.95
N LEU A 103 8.81 -16.09 -12.53
CA LEU A 103 7.42 -16.39 -12.23
C LEU A 103 6.55 -15.90 -13.39
N SER A 104 6.23 -16.77 -14.33
CA SER A 104 5.51 -16.36 -15.54
C SER A 104 4.55 -17.46 -16.04
N PRO A 105 3.68 -17.15 -17.02
CA PRO A 105 2.85 -18.17 -17.68
C PRO A 105 3.63 -19.27 -18.38
N LYS A 106 4.95 -19.06 -18.59
CA LYS A 106 5.88 -20.03 -19.22
C LYS A 106 6.45 -21.02 -18.19
N SER A 107 6.37 -20.68 -16.91
CA SER A 107 6.85 -21.50 -15.78
C SER A 107 5.73 -22.43 -15.29
N GLY A 108 6.11 -23.57 -14.75
CA GLY A 108 5.19 -24.56 -14.18
C GLY A 108 5.58 -25.00 -12.77
N THR A 109 4.90 -26.02 -12.27
CA THR A 109 5.10 -26.56 -10.91
C THR A 109 6.56 -26.90 -10.61
N LYS A 110 7.31 -27.40 -11.60
CA LYS A 110 8.74 -27.77 -11.45
C LYS A 110 9.58 -26.52 -11.12
N GLU A 111 9.41 -25.46 -11.90
CA GLU A 111 10.13 -24.19 -11.75
C GLU A 111 9.76 -23.52 -10.43
N PHE A 112 8.46 -23.44 -10.10
CA PHE A 112 7.99 -22.84 -8.83
C PHE A 112 8.50 -23.64 -7.61
N THR A 113 8.49 -24.97 -7.68
CA THR A 113 9.06 -25.82 -6.61
C THR A 113 10.57 -25.61 -6.46
N ALA A 114 11.29 -25.38 -7.57
CA ALA A 114 12.72 -25.08 -7.52
C ALA A 114 12.99 -23.73 -6.85
N ILE A 115 12.19 -22.69 -7.15
CA ILE A 115 12.29 -21.39 -6.49
C ILE A 115 12.00 -21.51 -5.00
N ARG A 116 10.97 -22.25 -4.61
CA ARG A 116 10.66 -22.53 -3.18
C ARG A 116 11.87 -23.18 -2.48
N LYS A 117 12.43 -24.23 -3.07
CA LYS A 117 13.60 -24.92 -2.50
C LYS A 117 14.81 -23.99 -2.38
N LEU A 118 15.02 -23.11 -3.35
CA LEU A 118 16.09 -22.11 -3.30
C LEU A 118 15.88 -21.14 -2.15
N ALA A 119 14.65 -20.62 -1.97
CA ALA A 119 14.32 -19.74 -0.86
C ALA A 119 14.51 -20.43 0.51
N ASP A 120 14.09 -21.70 0.63
CA ASP A 120 14.30 -22.53 1.83
C ASP A 120 15.79 -22.73 2.13
N GLN A 121 16.62 -22.99 1.13
CA GLN A 121 18.08 -23.14 1.27
C GLN A 121 18.76 -21.84 1.71
N ILE A 122 18.29 -20.70 1.21
CA ILE A 122 18.77 -19.36 1.61
C ILE A 122 18.27 -19.01 3.02
N GLY A 123 17.17 -19.59 3.45
CA GLY A 123 16.53 -19.34 4.72
C GLY A 123 15.72 -18.03 4.74
N ILE A 124 15.07 -17.69 3.62
CA ILE A 124 14.14 -16.56 3.50
C ILE A 124 12.75 -17.06 3.10
N ALA A 125 11.71 -16.54 3.72
CA ALA A 125 10.34 -16.89 3.35
C ALA A 125 9.91 -16.13 2.08
N ILE A 126 9.04 -16.74 1.27
CA ILE A 126 8.29 -16.02 0.24
C ILE A 126 7.00 -15.55 0.90
N SER A 127 6.84 -14.22 1.09
CA SER A 127 5.72 -13.64 1.86
C SER A 127 4.42 -13.54 1.07
N GLY A 128 4.49 -13.50 -0.25
CA GLY A 128 3.36 -13.38 -1.16
C GLY A 128 3.77 -13.35 -2.60
N ILE A 129 2.77 -13.31 -3.47
CA ILE A 129 2.90 -12.99 -4.89
C ILE A 129 2.06 -11.76 -5.20
N CYS A 130 2.62 -10.85 -6.01
CA CYS A 130 1.89 -9.77 -6.64
C CYS A 130 2.14 -9.74 -8.16
N SER A 131 1.43 -8.89 -8.89
CA SER A 131 1.60 -8.80 -10.34
C SER A 131 1.15 -7.44 -10.87
N PHE A 132 1.93 -6.88 -11.79
CA PHE A 132 1.56 -5.70 -12.56
C PHE A 132 0.56 -6.04 -13.69
N LEU A 133 0.33 -7.32 -13.99
CA LEU A 133 -0.50 -7.79 -15.11
C LEU A 133 -1.98 -7.45 -14.98
N PHE A 134 -2.45 -7.12 -13.79
CA PHE A 134 -3.82 -6.61 -13.59
C PHE A 134 -4.07 -5.25 -14.26
N TRP A 135 -3.01 -4.50 -14.63
CA TRP A 135 -3.14 -3.22 -15.30
C TRP A 135 -3.31 -3.32 -16.82
N PRO A 136 -2.49 -4.10 -17.57
CA PRO A 136 -2.76 -4.38 -18.98
C PRO A 136 -3.97 -5.29 -19.22
N TYR A 137 -4.33 -6.14 -18.25
CA TYR A 137 -5.43 -7.11 -18.34
C TYR A 137 -6.42 -6.97 -17.17
N PRO A 138 -7.07 -5.80 -17.00
CA PRO A 138 -7.97 -5.58 -15.88
C PRO A 138 -9.17 -6.51 -15.93
N LEU A 139 -9.56 -7.08 -14.79
CA LEU A 139 -10.74 -7.93 -14.64
C LEU A 139 -12.04 -7.20 -14.99
N THR A 140 -12.01 -5.86 -15.03
CA THR A 140 -13.16 -4.98 -15.27
C THR A 140 -13.11 -4.23 -16.60
N SER A 141 -12.08 -4.43 -17.44
CA SER A 141 -11.91 -3.76 -18.74
C SER A 141 -13.18 -3.79 -19.60
N ASN A 142 -13.39 -2.77 -20.45
CA ASN A 142 -14.42 -2.81 -21.47
C ASN A 142 -14.14 -3.86 -22.56
N ASP A 143 -12.86 -4.17 -22.81
CA ASP A 143 -12.44 -5.21 -23.74
C ASP A 143 -12.62 -6.62 -23.11
N PRO A 144 -13.49 -7.47 -23.67
CA PRO A 144 -13.70 -8.83 -23.18
C PRO A 144 -12.46 -9.73 -23.31
N GLN A 145 -11.57 -9.48 -24.28
CA GLN A 145 -10.35 -10.26 -24.46
C GLN A 145 -9.35 -9.94 -23.34
N LYS A 146 -9.20 -8.65 -22.98
CA LYS A 146 -8.38 -8.24 -21.82
C LYS A 146 -8.91 -8.87 -20.53
N ARG A 147 -10.25 -8.88 -20.32
CA ARG A 147 -10.83 -9.54 -19.14
C ARG A 147 -10.56 -11.04 -19.12
N ALA A 148 -10.75 -11.73 -20.25
CA ALA A 148 -10.49 -13.17 -20.36
C ALA A 148 -9.02 -13.50 -20.06
N ARG A 149 -8.09 -12.70 -20.59
CA ARG A 149 -6.66 -12.85 -20.30
C ARG A 149 -6.33 -12.59 -18.84
N GLY A 150 -6.91 -11.57 -18.24
CA GLY A 150 -6.75 -11.28 -16.80
C GLY A 150 -7.23 -12.44 -15.93
N MET A 151 -8.36 -13.03 -16.26
CA MET A 151 -8.90 -14.23 -15.58
C MET A 151 -7.96 -15.43 -15.69
N GLU A 152 -7.44 -15.70 -16.88
CA GLU A 152 -6.47 -16.79 -17.11
C GLU A 152 -5.21 -16.59 -16.28
N LEU A 153 -4.65 -15.36 -16.30
CA LEU A 153 -3.44 -15.02 -15.57
C LEU A 153 -3.66 -15.11 -14.06
N ALA A 154 -4.78 -14.63 -13.54
CA ALA A 154 -5.12 -14.74 -12.12
C ALA A 154 -5.22 -16.21 -11.67
N GLY A 155 -5.80 -17.08 -12.49
CA GLY A 155 -5.82 -18.53 -12.24
C GLY A 155 -4.42 -19.14 -12.22
N LYS A 156 -3.54 -18.76 -13.15
CA LYS A 156 -2.12 -19.19 -13.17
C LYS A 156 -1.34 -18.67 -11.97
N MET A 157 -1.55 -17.42 -11.56
CA MET A 157 -0.93 -16.87 -10.33
C MET A 157 -1.39 -17.60 -9.08
N THR A 158 -2.67 -18.00 -9.01
CA THR A 158 -3.18 -18.82 -7.90
C THR A 158 -2.49 -20.19 -7.84
N GLN A 159 -2.28 -20.84 -8.99
CA GLN A 159 -1.52 -22.10 -9.05
C GLN A 159 -0.06 -21.89 -8.66
N ALA A 160 0.58 -20.82 -9.17
CA ALA A 160 1.96 -20.49 -8.82
C ALA A 160 2.15 -20.25 -7.32
N ALA A 161 1.20 -19.54 -6.66
CA ALA A 161 1.21 -19.34 -5.22
C ALA A 161 1.20 -20.68 -4.46
N HIS A 162 0.29 -21.58 -4.85
CA HIS A 162 0.22 -22.92 -4.27
C HIS A 162 1.55 -23.70 -4.43
N ASP A 163 2.11 -23.74 -5.62
CA ASP A 163 3.33 -24.50 -5.94
C ASP A 163 4.57 -23.93 -5.26
N LEU A 164 4.62 -22.61 -5.07
CA LEU A 164 5.63 -21.93 -4.24
C LEU A 164 5.43 -22.17 -2.75
N GLY A 165 4.29 -22.74 -2.33
CA GLY A 165 3.95 -22.90 -0.92
C GLY A 165 3.58 -21.58 -0.22
N VAL A 166 3.07 -20.61 -0.96
CA VAL A 166 2.69 -19.28 -0.50
C VAL A 166 1.18 -19.18 -0.38
N GLU A 167 0.71 -18.64 0.74
CA GLU A 167 -0.73 -18.48 0.96
C GLU A 167 -1.27 -17.16 0.39
N ASN A 168 -0.44 -16.13 0.22
CA ASN A 168 -0.87 -14.77 -0.14
C ASN A 168 -0.70 -14.48 -1.63
N LEU A 169 -1.81 -14.20 -2.31
CA LEU A 169 -1.85 -13.64 -3.67
C LEU A 169 -2.53 -12.27 -3.63
N LEU A 170 -1.82 -11.21 -4.02
CA LEU A 170 -2.40 -9.90 -4.23
C LEU A 170 -3.25 -9.89 -5.48
N VAL A 171 -4.47 -9.37 -5.39
CA VAL A 171 -5.39 -9.21 -6.51
C VAL A 171 -5.89 -7.77 -6.58
N VAL A 172 -5.64 -7.12 -7.73
CA VAL A 172 -6.30 -5.85 -8.07
C VAL A 172 -7.70 -6.19 -8.58
N PRO A 173 -8.77 -5.81 -7.85
CA PRO A 173 -10.12 -6.26 -8.17
C PRO A 173 -10.66 -5.65 -9.46
N GLY A 174 -10.20 -4.44 -9.80
CA GLY A 174 -10.61 -3.70 -10.97
C GLY A 174 -10.24 -2.23 -10.91
N ALA A 175 -10.61 -1.49 -11.95
CA ALA A 175 -10.42 -0.06 -12.02
C ALA A 175 -11.57 0.60 -12.80
N VAL A 176 -12.03 1.74 -12.30
CA VAL A 176 -12.90 2.67 -13.04
C VAL A 176 -12.07 3.42 -14.07
N HIS A 177 -10.85 3.80 -13.69
CA HIS A 177 -9.89 4.48 -14.55
C HIS A 177 -8.46 4.08 -14.20
N ILE A 178 -7.56 4.10 -15.20
CA ILE A 178 -6.13 3.86 -15.02
C ILE A 178 -5.38 5.07 -15.60
N PRO A 179 -5.03 6.08 -14.80
CA PRO A 179 -4.54 7.38 -15.29
C PRO A 179 -3.23 7.32 -16.09
N TRP A 180 -2.38 6.33 -15.81
CA TRP A 180 -1.08 6.16 -16.48
C TRP A 180 -1.14 5.33 -17.77
N ARG A 181 -2.37 4.89 -18.17
CA ARG A 181 -2.57 4.15 -19.42
C ARG A 181 -3.40 4.97 -20.39
N THR A 182 -2.86 5.20 -21.57
CA THR A 182 -3.53 5.96 -22.66
C THR A 182 -4.56 5.09 -23.42
N ASP A 183 -4.47 3.76 -23.31
CA ASP A 183 -5.33 2.79 -23.99
C ASP A 183 -6.46 2.26 -23.09
N TYR A 184 -6.70 2.90 -21.93
CA TYR A 184 -7.74 2.50 -20.98
C TYR A 184 -8.95 3.42 -21.06
N GLU A 185 -10.10 2.85 -21.40
CA GLU A 185 -11.39 3.55 -21.38
C GLU A 185 -12.01 3.47 -19.98
N PRO A 186 -12.56 4.57 -19.44
CA PRO A 186 -13.24 4.55 -18.16
C PRO A 186 -14.39 3.55 -18.14
N VAL A 187 -14.51 2.81 -17.04
CA VAL A 187 -15.59 1.86 -16.78
C VAL A 187 -16.54 2.47 -15.77
N PRO A 188 -17.87 2.57 -16.03
CA PRO A 188 -18.81 3.03 -15.02
C PRO A 188 -18.70 2.21 -13.73
N ASN A 189 -18.84 2.88 -12.60
CA ASN A 189 -18.55 2.29 -11.27
C ASN A 189 -19.37 1.02 -10.98
N ASP A 190 -20.69 1.03 -11.30
CA ASP A 190 -21.58 -0.10 -11.17
C ASP A 190 -21.20 -1.28 -12.09
N VAL A 191 -20.72 -0.98 -13.30
CA VAL A 191 -20.21 -1.98 -14.25
C VAL A 191 -18.90 -2.56 -13.74
N CYS A 192 -18.02 -1.72 -13.18
CA CYS A 192 -16.77 -2.14 -12.56
C CYS A 192 -17.04 -3.12 -11.42
N ASP A 193 -17.91 -2.75 -10.47
CA ASP A 193 -18.27 -3.59 -9.32
C ASP A 193 -18.87 -4.94 -9.75
N ARG A 194 -19.84 -4.91 -10.67
CA ARG A 194 -20.44 -6.14 -11.18
C ARG A 194 -19.41 -7.07 -11.81
N ARG A 195 -18.54 -6.55 -12.70
CA ARG A 195 -17.48 -7.34 -13.37
C ARG A 195 -16.46 -7.86 -12.39
N ALA A 196 -16.03 -7.07 -11.41
CA ALA A 196 -15.12 -7.48 -10.36
C ALA A 196 -15.69 -8.65 -9.55
N ARG A 197 -16.94 -8.53 -9.10
CA ARG A 197 -17.62 -9.61 -8.34
C ARG A 197 -17.78 -10.88 -9.19
N GLU A 198 -18.17 -10.77 -10.47
CA GLU A 198 -18.26 -11.91 -11.39
C GLU A 198 -16.90 -12.61 -11.58
N ALA A 199 -15.82 -11.83 -11.72
CA ALA A 199 -14.46 -12.36 -11.86
C ALA A 199 -14.02 -13.11 -10.60
N ILE A 200 -14.13 -12.48 -9.44
CA ILE A 200 -13.74 -13.09 -8.16
C ILE A 200 -14.59 -14.36 -7.89
N LYS A 201 -15.90 -14.32 -8.14
CA LYS A 201 -16.77 -15.49 -7.99
C LYS A 201 -16.30 -16.71 -8.80
N LYS A 202 -15.71 -16.47 -9.98
CA LYS A 202 -15.18 -17.54 -10.84
C LYS A 202 -13.79 -18.04 -10.41
N LEU A 203 -12.95 -17.15 -9.85
CA LEU A 203 -11.58 -17.47 -9.43
C LEU A 203 -11.52 -18.11 -8.03
N LEU A 204 -12.40 -17.70 -7.15
CA LEU A 204 -12.37 -18.08 -5.73
C LEU A 204 -12.40 -19.60 -5.46
N PRO A 205 -13.21 -20.41 -6.18
CA PRO A 205 -13.21 -21.86 -5.96
C PRO A 205 -11.84 -22.54 -6.17
N GLN A 206 -11.04 -22.04 -7.14
CA GLN A 206 -9.66 -22.53 -7.33
C GLN A 206 -8.78 -22.13 -6.16
N ALA A 207 -8.87 -20.90 -5.69
CA ALA A 207 -8.10 -20.40 -4.55
C ALA A 207 -8.43 -21.19 -3.27
N GLU A 208 -9.71 -21.46 -3.01
CA GLU A 208 -10.17 -22.27 -1.89
C GLU A 208 -9.62 -23.70 -1.96
N LYS A 209 -9.71 -24.35 -3.14
CA LYS A 209 -9.18 -25.70 -3.37
C LYS A 209 -7.69 -25.78 -3.13
N LEU A 210 -6.92 -24.77 -3.54
CA LEU A 210 -5.47 -24.72 -3.46
C LEU A 210 -4.96 -24.15 -2.14
N GLY A 211 -5.83 -23.67 -1.24
CA GLY A 211 -5.47 -23.09 0.04
C GLY A 211 -4.82 -21.71 -0.10
N VAL A 212 -5.00 -21.02 -1.24
CA VAL A 212 -4.45 -19.69 -1.50
C VAL A 212 -5.47 -18.62 -1.10
N SER A 213 -5.01 -17.56 -0.45
CA SER A 213 -5.82 -16.38 -0.12
C SER A 213 -5.69 -15.34 -1.21
N MET A 214 -6.79 -15.02 -1.88
CA MET A 214 -6.89 -13.90 -2.80
C MET A 214 -7.12 -12.63 -1.98
N ASN A 215 -6.12 -11.78 -1.91
CA ASN A 215 -6.14 -10.59 -1.07
C ASN A 215 -6.39 -9.36 -1.94
N ILE A 216 -7.55 -8.73 -1.77
CA ILE A 216 -8.00 -7.59 -2.55
C ILE A 216 -7.28 -6.32 -2.08
N GLU A 217 -6.61 -5.64 -3.01
CA GLU A 217 -5.84 -4.44 -2.71
C GLU A 217 -6.67 -3.16 -2.90
N ASN A 218 -6.50 -2.20 -1.98
CA ASN A 218 -6.91 -0.81 -2.15
C ASN A 218 -5.88 -0.08 -3.03
N ILE A 219 -6.34 0.50 -4.14
CA ILE A 219 -5.48 0.98 -5.22
C ILE A 219 -5.48 2.51 -5.33
N PHE A 220 -4.30 3.07 -5.63
CA PHE A 220 -4.11 4.48 -5.90
C PHE A 220 -4.74 4.88 -7.25
N PHE A 221 -5.59 5.92 -7.26
CA PHE A 221 -6.22 6.51 -8.46
C PHE A 221 -7.12 5.60 -9.32
N ASN A 222 -7.42 4.39 -8.92
CA ASN A 222 -8.25 3.51 -9.75
C ASN A 222 -9.76 3.81 -9.72
N GLY A 223 -10.22 4.65 -8.79
CA GLY A 223 -11.64 5.04 -8.65
C GLY A 223 -12.58 3.93 -8.19
N TYR A 224 -12.05 2.84 -7.60
CA TYR A 224 -12.83 1.68 -7.16
C TYR A 224 -12.38 1.19 -5.79
N LEU A 225 -13.34 0.81 -4.92
CA LEU A 225 -13.12 0.46 -3.52
C LEU A 225 -12.34 1.55 -2.76
N MET A 226 -12.85 2.76 -2.84
CA MET A 226 -12.21 3.99 -2.36
C MET A 226 -12.34 4.21 -0.85
N THR A 227 -13.18 3.42 -0.17
CA THR A 227 -13.43 3.52 1.28
C THR A 227 -13.31 2.16 1.97
N PRO A 228 -12.98 2.14 3.28
CA PRO A 228 -12.93 0.88 4.01
C PRO A 228 -14.30 0.17 4.07
N GLY A 229 -15.41 0.93 4.03
CA GLY A 229 -16.76 0.37 3.96
C GLY A 229 -17.01 -0.41 2.67
N GLU A 230 -16.68 0.17 1.51
CA GLU A 230 -16.77 -0.51 0.20
C GLU A 230 -15.89 -1.77 0.17
N MET A 231 -14.68 -1.70 0.72
CA MET A 231 -13.79 -2.85 0.80
C MET A 231 -14.39 -3.98 1.66
N ILE A 232 -14.98 -3.64 2.81
CA ILE A 232 -15.68 -4.60 3.70
C ILE A 232 -16.85 -5.24 2.96
N ASP A 233 -17.72 -4.43 2.37
CA ASP A 233 -18.90 -4.92 1.63
C ASP A 233 -18.49 -5.85 0.49
N PHE A 234 -17.39 -5.52 -0.19
CA PHE A 234 -16.87 -6.36 -1.26
C PHE A 234 -16.39 -7.72 -0.72
N VAL A 235 -15.43 -7.75 0.19
CA VAL A 235 -14.82 -9.02 0.63
C VAL A 235 -15.81 -9.89 1.43
N ASP A 236 -16.62 -9.30 2.30
CA ASP A 236 -17.56 -10.02 3.15
C ASP A 236 -18.72 -10.64 2.36
N SER A 237 -19.09 -10.05 1.20
CA SER A 237 -20.18 -10.57 0.37
C SER A 237 -19.93 -11.98 -0.16
N PHE A 238 -18.68 -12.41 -0.27
CA PHE A 238 -18.32 -13.75 -0.75
C PHE A 238 -18.36 -14.83 0.35
N ARG A 239 -18.36 -14.45 1.63
CA ARG A 239 -18.40 -15.36 2.78
C ARG A 239 -17.30 -16.43 2.75
N SER A 240 -16.11 -16.08 2.27
CA SER A 240 -14.97 -17.00 2.12
C SER A 240 -13.78 -16.53 2.97
N GLU A 241 -13.18 -17.50 3.67
CA GLU A 241 -11.92 -17.26 4.40
C GLU A 241 -10.72 -17.08 3.46
N ARG A 242 -10.88 -17.33 2.16
CA ARG A 242 -9.84 -17.18 1.14
C ARG A 242 -9.97 -15.91 0.31
N LEU A 243 -10.97 -15.05 0.60
CA LEU A 243 -11.03 -13.69 0.07
C LEU A 243 -10.83 -12.71 1.21
N ARG A 244 -9.70 -12.00 1.20
CA ARG A 244 -9.25 -11.14 2.28
C ARG A 244 -8.78 -9.78 1.74
N VAL A 245 -8.22 -8.95 2.59
CA VAL A 245 -7.70 -7.64 2.22
C VAL A 245 -6.18 -7.68 2.17
N HIS A 246 -5.60 -7.18 1.08
CA HIS A 246 -4.23 -6.73 0.98
C HIS A 246 -4.25 -5.22 1.20
N PHE A 247 -3.83 -4.78 2.38
CA PHE A 247 -3.91 -3.36 2.71
C PHE A 247 -2.63 -2.63 2.34
N ASP A 248 -2.74 -1.66 1.43
CA ASP A 248 -1.65 -0.74 1.08
C ASP A 248 -1.81 0.58 1.85
N THR A 249 -0.77 0.95 2.61
CA THR A 249 -0.79 2.14 3.47
C THR A 249 -0.69 3.44 2.70
N GLY A 250 0.00 3.46 1.56
CA GLY A 250 0.25 4.66 0.77
C GLY A 250 -0.85 4.99 -0.24
N ASN A 251 -1.50 3.96 -0.80
CA ASN A 251 -2.47 4.13 -1.89
C ASN A 251 -3.70 4.99 -1.52
N ILE A 252 -4.03 5.10 -0.23
CA ILE A 252 -5.15 5.93 0.25
C ILE A 252 -4.70 7.30 0.78
N MET A 253 -3.39 7.53 0.91
CA MET A 253 -2.84 8.70 1.60
C MET A 253 -3.18 10.04 0.95
N MET A 254 -3.60 10.06 -0.31
CA MET A 254 -3.99 11.32 -0.95
C MET A 254 -5.07 12.05 -0.16
N PHE A 255 -6.09 11.35 0.32
CA PHE A 255 -7.24 11.95 1.02
C PHE A 255 -7.56 11.31 2.38
N GLN A 256 -6.92 10.18 2.72
CA GLN A 256 -7.26 9.40 3.90
C GLN A 256 -6.00 9.06 4.73
N PHE A 257 -6.18 8.27 5.78
CA PHE A 257 -5.15 7.94 6.76
C PHE A 257 -5.14 6.43 7.01
N PRO A 258 -3.98 5.77 6.88
CA PRO A 258 -3.90 4.31 6.99
C PRO A 258 -4.32 3.77 8.36
N GLU A 259 -4.00 4.46 9.45
CA GLU A 259 -4.38 4.06 10.80
C GLU A 259 -5.90 3.97 11.00
N HIS A 260 -6.68 4.80 10.28
CA HIS A 260 -8.14 4.72 10.32
C HIS A 260 -8.66 3.49 9.58
N TRP A 261 -8.12 3.20 8.39
CA TRP A 261 -8.50 2.03 7.61
C TRP A 261 -8.18 0.74 8.34
N ILE A 262 -6.98 0.61 8.91
CA ILE A 262 -6.53 -0.58 9.64
C ILE A 262 -7.51 -0.92 10.76
N SER A 263 -7.91 0.08 11.55
CA SER A 263 -8.86 -0.10 12.65
C SER A 263 -10.23 -0.57 12.18
N ILE A 264 -10.71 -0.08 11.03
CA ILE A 264 -12.03 -0.41 10.46
C ILE A 264 -11.99 -1.80 9.80
N LEU A 265 -10.96 -2.09 9.00
CA LEU A 265 -10.80 -3.38 8.31
C LEU A 265 -10.56 -4.53 9.29
N GLY A 266 -9.82 -4.28 10.37
CA GLY A 266 -9.56 -5.24 11.44
C GLY A 266 -8.95 -6.54 10.92
N LYS A 267 -9.53 -7.66 11.34
CA LYS A 267 -9.06 -9.03 10.99
C LYS A 267 -9.20 -9.41 9.51
N ARG A 268 -9.83 -8.57 8.68
CA ARG A 268 -9.91 -8.80 7.22
C ARG A 268 -8.57 -8.60 6.53
N ILE A 269 -7.65 -7.84 7.14
CA ILE A 269 -6.30 -7.64 6.61
C ILE A 269 -5.51 -8.95 6.73
N LYS A 270 -5.11 -9.51 5.60
CA LYS A 270 -4.33 -10.76 5.52
C LYS A 270 -2.87 -10.50 5.18
N ASN A 271 -2.59 -9.52 4.31
CA ASN A 271 -1.25 -9.08 3.93
C ASN A 271 -1.20 -7.56 3.81
N VAL A 272 0.00 -6.98 3.82
CA VAL A 272 0.18 -5.53 3.87
C VAL A 272 1.30 -5.10 2.94
N HIS A 273 1.03 -4.06 2.14
CA HIS A 273 2.07 -3.23 1.56
C HIS A 273 2.31 -1.99 2.43
N LEU A 274 3.54 -1.81 2.89
CA LEU A 274 4.01 -0.55 3.45
C LEU A 274 4.56 0.32 2.33
N LYS A 275 3.81 1.32 1.99
CA LYS A 275 4.17 2.33 1.00
C LYS A 275 4.22 3.69 1.67
N GLU A 276 5.38 4.32 1.69
CA GLU A 276 5.53 5.67 2.23
C GLU A 276 4.99 6.69 1.26
N PHE A 277 4.35 7.72 1.78
CA PHE A 277 3.76 8.80 0.98
C PHE A 277 4.06 10.15 1.59
N THR A 278 4.35 11.15 0.76
CA THR A 278 4.54 12.53 1.24
C THR A 278 3.34 13.42 0.89
N LYS A 279 2.81 14.12 1.91
CA LYS A 279 1.78 15.16 1.76
C LYS A 279 2.39 16.57 1.71
N LYS A 280 3.68 16.69 1.43
CA LYS A 280 4.34 17.98 1.21
C LYS A 280 3.96 18.49 -0.17
N GLY A 281 3.13 19.52 -0.23
CA GLY A 281 2.58 20.08 -1.48
C GLY A 281 1.12 19.70 -1.69
N THR A 282 0.58 20.02 -2.86
CA THR A 282 -0.82 19.80 -3.24
C THR A 282 -1.00 18.91 -4.47
N ASP A 283 0.07 18.69 -5.23
CA ASP A 283 0.05 17.89 -6.47
C ASP A 283 0.47 16.45 -6.16
N TYR A 284 -0.48 15.66 -5.70
CA TYR A 284 -0.24 14.26 -5.39
C TYR A 284 -0.22 13.42 -6.67
N SER A 285 0.84 12.62 -6.82
CA SER A 285 1.07 11.76 -7.98
C SER A 285 1.82 10.49 -7.55
N LEU A 286 2.22 9.67 -8.50
CA LEU A 286 3.13 8.54 -8.25
C LEU A 286 4.48 9.00 -7.67
N GLU A 287 4.90 10.23 -7.97
CA GLU A 287 6.11 10.85 -7.39
C GLU A 287 5.97 11.22 -5.91
N SER A 288 4.78 11.10 -5.33
CA SER A 288 4.57 11.30 -3.89
C SER A 288 4.96 10.08 -3.06
N PHE A 289 5.17 8.93 -3.67
CA PHE A 289 5.74 7.76 -3.00
C PHE A 289 7.23 7.97 -2.72
N ARG A 290 7.68 7.51 -1.55
CA ARG A 290 9.03 7.78 -1.01
C ARG A 290 9.68 6.50 -0.47
N PRO A 291 11.01 6.47 -0.35
CA PRO A 291 11.67 5.52 0.53
C PRO A 291 11.09 5.60 1.94
N LEU A 292 11.07 4.47 2.64
CA LEU A 292 10.47 4.38 3.97
C LEU A 292 11.09 5.41 4.95
N LEU A 293 10.24 6.11 5.69
CA LEU A 293 10.56 7.20 6.62
C LEU A 293 10.93 8.55 5.96
N ASP A 294 10.91 8.67 4.62
CA ASP A 294 11.14 9.94 3.92
C ASP A 294 9.81 10.65 3.54
N GLY A 295 8.72 10.27 4.15
CA GLY A 295 7.38 10.82 3.87
C GLY A 295 6.73 11.52 5.06
N THR A 296 5.42 11.42 5.10
CA THR A 296 4.58 12.04 6.14
C THR A 296 3.61 11.06 6.79
N THR A 297 3.76 9.76 6.55
CA THR A 297 2.93 8.73 7.17
C THR A 297 3.15 8.70 8.68
N ASN A 298 2.07 8.64 9.46
CA ASN A 298 2.14 8.53 10.91
C ASN A 298 2.42 7.07 11.32
N TRP A 299 3.65 6.61 11.12
CA TRP A 299 4.07 5.23 11.38
C TRP A 299 3.78 4.75 12.81
N PRO A 300 3.99 5.56 13.88
CA PRO A 300 3.60 5.14 15.23
C PRO A 300 2.11 4.80 15.36
N ALA A 301 1.21 5.60 14.76
CA ALA A 301 -0.22 5.31 14.77
C ALA A 301 -0.57 4.09 13.91
N VAL A 302 0.06 3.95 12.74
CA VAL A 302 -0.11 2.80 11.83
C VAL A 302 0.27 1.49 12.52
N LEU A 303 1.45 1.41 13.14
CA LEU A 303 1.92 0.21 13.83
C LEU A 303 1.06 -0.12 15.05
N THR A 304 0.64 0.90 15.80
CA THR A 304 -0.29 0.73 16.92
C THR A 304 -1.63 0.16 16.45
N ALA A 305 -2.18 0.66 15.34
CA ALA A 305 -3.42 0.15 14.76
C ALA A 305 -3.29 -1.32 14.33
N PHE A 306 -2.20 -1.70 13.66
CA PHE A 306 -1.93 -3.11 13.34
C PHE A 306 -1.83 -3.99 14.58
N ASP A 307 -1.11 -3.56 15.61
CA ASP A 307 -0.96 -4.34 16.86
C ASP A 307 -2.31 -4.52 17.57
N GLN A 308 -3.13 -3.48 17.64
CA GLN A 308 -4.46 -3.50 18.23
C GLN A 308 -5.44 -4.43 17.52
N THR A 309 -5.33 -4.54 16.16
CA THR A 309 -6.13 -5.52 15.41
C THR A 309 -5.65 -6.95 15.54
N GLY A 310 -4.50 -7.16 16.18
CA GLY A 310 -3.87 -8.47 16.32
C GLY A 310 -3.14 -8.93 15.05
N TYR A 311 -2.83 -8.05 14.11
CA TYR A 311 -2.07 -8.39 12.92
C TYR A 311 -0.66 -8.85 13.27
N ARG A 312 -0.23 -9.98 12.71
CA ARG A 312 1.09 -10.60 12.96
C ARG A 312 1.76 -11.10 11.67
N GLY A 313 1.22 -10.65 10.52
CA GLY A 313 1.71 -11.00 9.20
C GLY A 313 2.95 -10.21 8.78
N TYR A 314 3.18 -10.20 7.49
CA TYR A 314 4.28 -9.46 6.87
C TYR A 314 3.89 -8.00 6.67
N LEU A 315 4.82 -7.09 7.00
CA LEU A 315 4.85 -5.71 6.56
C LEU A 315 5.80 -5.65 5.37
N THR A 316 5.25 -5.69 4.17
CA THR A 316 6.03 -5.76 2.93
C THR A 316 6.24 -4.35 2.38
N PHE A 317 7.47 -3.86 2.41
CA PHE A 317 7.79 -2.58 1.75
C PHE A 317 7.64 -2.71 0.24
N GLU A 318 6.79 -1.88 -0.35
CA GLU A 318 6.61 -1.78 -1.80
C GLU A 318 7.13 -0.43 -2.32
N TYR A 319 8.06 -0.49 -3.29
CA TYR A 319 8.62 0.70 -3.92
C TYR A 319 9.11 0.38 -5.34
N PHE A 320 8.70 1.20 -6.31
CA PHE A 320 8.92 0.93 -7.74
C PHE A 320 10.19 1.59 -8.32
N HIS A 321 10.94 2.33 -7.51
CA HIS A 321 12.08 3.11 -7.98
C HIS A 321 13.35 2.66 -7.26
N PRO A 322 13.96 1.50 -7.66
CA PRO A 322 15.26 1.12 -7.13
C PRO A 322 16.27 2.23 -7.42
N TYR A 323 17.19 2.46 -6.50
CA TYR A 323 18.20 3.49 -6.74
C TYR A 323 18.99 3.16 -8.01
N PRO A 324 19.18 4.13 -8.94
CA PRO A 324 19.89 3.89 -10.21
C PRO A 324 21.38 3.53 -9.98
N HIS A 325 21.94 4.04 -8.86
CA HIS A 325 23.27 3.72 -8.38
C HIS A 325 23.18 3.13 -6.97
N PHE A 326 23.95 2.09 -6.70
CA PHE A 326 23.96 1.40 -5.39
C PHE A 326 22.55 0.95 -4.95
N PRO A 327 21.82 0.18 -5.76
CA PRO A 327 20.42 -0.19 -5.46
C PRO A 327 20.30 -0.99 -4.15
N GLU A 328 21.36 -1.68 -3.72
CA GLU A 328 21.42 -2.40 -2.44
C GLU A 328 21.27 -1.45 -1.23
N ALA A 329 21.64 -0.18 -1.37
CA ALA A 329 21.50 0.80 -0.29
C ALA A 329 20.03 0.98 0.12
N LEU A 330 19.09 1.02 -0.85
CA LEU A 330 17.66 1.07 -0.57
C LEU A 330 17.22 -0.14 0.26
N ILE A 331 17.71 -1.33 -0.07
CA ILE A 331 17.32 -2.59 0.57
C ILE A 331 17.77 -2.61 2.04
N TYR A 332 19.04 -2.25 2.32
CA TYR A 332 19.58 -2.16 3.69
C TYR A 332 18.91 -1.04 4.49
N GLN A 333 18.72 0.13 3.90
CA GLN A 333 18.04 1.27 4.54
C GLN A 333 16.61 0.91 4.93
N THR A 334 15.87 0.25 4.06
CA THR A 334 14.50 -0.19 4.33
C THR A 334 14.46 -1.19 5.48
N SER A 335 15.38 -2.16 5.48
CA SER A 335 15.46 -3.16 6.54
C SER A 335 15.77 -2.52 7.90
N ASP A 336 16.73 -1.58 7.96
CA ASP A 336 17.08 -0.85 9.19
C ASP A 336 15.90 0.02 9.67
N SER A 337 15.21 0.70 8.75
CA SER A 337 14.02 1.48 9.06
C SER A 337 12.92 0.62 9.69
N LEU A 338 12.63 -0.56 9.12
CA LEU A 338 11.65 -1.49 9.67
C LEU A 338 12.08 -2.03 11.05
N ASP A 339 13.35 -2.32 11.28
CA ASP A 339 13.82 -2.74 12.60
C ASP A 339 13.59 -1.67 13.67
N ARG A 340 13.85 -0.38 13.35
CA ARG A 340 13.56 0.75 14.24
C ARG A 340 12.05 0.91 14.48
N MET A 341 11.26 0.85 13.41
CA MET A 341 9.79 0.93 13.48
C MET A 341 9.20 -0.19 14.35
N LEU A 342 9.74 -1.40 14.25
CA LEU A 342 9.27 -2.56 14.99
C LEU A 342 9.86 -2.68 16.41
N GLY A 343 10.73 -1.76 16.81
CA GLY A 343 11.39 -1.80 18.13
C GLY A 343 12.39 -2.96 18.28
N ARG A 344 13.03 -3.37 17.17
CA ARG A 344 14.05 -4.43 17.14
C ARG A 344 15.47 -3.89 17.29
N LYS A 345 15.63 -2.55 17.15
CA LYS A 345 16.87 -1.76 17.33
C LYS A 345 16.60 -0.53 18.16
#